data_e08158f57915825368b000a15411e2a1
#
_entry.id   e08158f57915825368b000a15411e2a1
#
_cell.length_a   1.000
_cell.length_b   1.000
_cell.length_c   1.000
_cell.angle_alpha   90.00
_cell.angle_beta   90.00
_cell.angle_gamma   90.00
#
_symmetry.space_group_name_H-M   'P 1'
#
loop_
_entity.id
_entity.type
_entity.pdbx_description
1 polymer ?
#
loop_
_entity_poly.entity_id
_entity_poly.type
_entity_poly.pdbx_seq_one_letter_code
_entity_poly.pdbx_strand_id
1 'polypeptide(L)'
;MPRYLSMSETIYIKSKSEIEIMRQAAKIAAGARSMGRQAVRDGLTTKQIDKAVHEFIVKNGAKPSCLGYGGFPAATCVSVNEQVIHGIPGRRTVKNGDIVSIDLCATYKGFVGDCAGTYPCGEVSEEAKKLIEVTRQAFFEGIRFAKVGYRISDIGAAVQEYVEGNGFSVVRDFVGHGIGRSMHEAPEVPNYRAERGRPNPRLVKGMTICVEPMVCAGDWHIEVLSDDWTVVTQDRSLAAHYENTILITDGEPEILTMADDI
;
A
#
# COMPACT_ATOMS: atom_id res chain seq x y z
N MET A 1 -4.76 19.19 -2.86
CA MET A 1 -5.09 17.77 -3.15
C MET A 1 -4.12 17.31 -4.22
N PRO A 2 -3.38 16.20 -4.02
CA PRO A 2 -2.61 15.61 -5.10
C PRO A 2 -3.55 15.40 -6.29
N ARG A 3 -3.14 15.85 -7.46
CA ARG A 3 -3.90 15.62 -8.69
C ARG A 3 -3.74 14.13 -9.02
N TYR A 4 -4.62 13.28 -8.50
CA TYR A 4 -4.77 11.95 -9.07
C TYR A 4 -5.07 12.13 -10.55
N LEU A 5 -4.16 11.64 -11.40
CA LEU A 5 -4.44 11.52 -12.83
C LEU A 5 -5.74 10.72 -12.91
N SER A 6 -6.73 11.21 -13.64
CA SER A 6 -8.05 10.60 -13.74
C SER A 6 -7.88 9.11 -14.07
N MET A 7 -8.33 8.24 -13.16
CA MET A 7 -8.30 6.80 -13.40
C MET A 7 -9.18 6.49 -14.61
N SER A 8 -8.75 5.55 -15.43
CA SER A 8 -9.60 5.02 -16.50
C SER A 8 -10.88 4.44 -15.88
N GLU A 9 -12.04 4.70 -16.46
CA GLU A 9 -13.29 4.04 -16.03
C GLU A 9 -13.32 2.55 -16.41
N THR A 10 -12.42 2.12 -17.29
CA THR A 10 -12.37 0.76 -17.81
C THR A 10 -11.54 -0.16 -16.91
N ILE A 11 -12.14 -1.24 -16.46
CA ILE A 11 -11.46 -2.31 -15.74
C ILE A 11 -10.77 -3.23 -16.76
N TYR A 12 -9.45 -3.34 -16.70
CA TYR A 12 -8.66 -4.19 -17.58
C TYR A 12 -8.46 -5.59 -17.00
N ILE A 13 -8.89 -6.60 -17.74
CA ILE A 13 -8.65 -8.00 -17.41
C ILE A 13 -7.34 -8.43 -18.05
N LYS A 14 -6.39 -8.86 -17.24
CA LYS A 14 -5.04 -9.23 -17.69
C LYS A 14 -5.03 -10.61 -18.34
N SER A 15 -4.38 -10.72 -19.48
CA SER A 15 -4.08 -12.00 -20.14
C SER A 15 -3.04 -12.80 -19.34
N LYS A 16 -2.92 -14.09 -19.62
CA LYS A 16 -1.91 -14.96 -18.97
C LYS A 16 -0.49 -14.43 -19.13
N SER A 17 -0.13 -13.92 -20.31
CA SER A 17 1.20 -13.37 -20.58
C SER A 17 1.46 -12.06 -19.81
N GLU A 18 0.45 -11.23 -19.65
CA GLU A 18 0.56 -9.98 -18.86
C GLU A 18 0.69 -10.29 -17.37
N ILE A 19 -0.08 -11.26 -16.85
CA ILE A 19 0.02 -11.72 -15.46
C ILE A 19 1.44 -12.22 -15.16
N GLU A 20 2.07 -12.95 -16.10
CA GLU A 20 3.44 -13.43 -15.90
C GLU A 20 4.46 -12.29 -15.79
N ILE A 21 4.29 -11.21 -16.56
CA ILE A 21 5.12 -10.01 -16.43
C ILE A 21 4.84 -9.31 -15.09
N MET A 22 3.57 -9.24 -14.68
CA MET A 22 3.19 -8.64 -13.39
C MET A 22 3.78 -9.40 -12.20
N ARG A 23 3.84 -10.74 -12.25
CA ARG A 23 4.54 -11.54 -11.23
C ARG A 23 6.01 -11.13 -11.08
N GLN A 24 6.70 -10.85 -12.20
CA GLN A 24 8.09 -10.38 -12.15
C GLN A 24 8.19 -8.97 -11.57
N ALA A 25 7.33 -8.03 -11.98
CA ALA A 25 7.26 -6.70 -11.41
C ALA A 25 6.98 -6.74 -9.90
N ALA A 26 6.00 -7.54 -9.50
CA ALA A 26 5.59 -7.75 -8.12
C ALA A 26 6.71 -8.37 -7.26
N LYS A 27 7.43 -9.35 -7.78
CA LYS A 27 8.60 -9.95 -7.09
C LYS A 27 9.70 -8.91 -6.84
N ILE A 28 9.94 -8.00 -7.81
CA ILE A 28 10.91 -6.92 -7.64
C ILE A 28 10.43 -5.93 -6.57
N ALA A 29 9.13 -5.55 -6.61
CA ALA A 29 8.55 -4.66 -5.59
C ALA A 29 8.64 -5.28 -4.18
N ALA A 30 8.27 -6.54 -4.02
CA ALA A 30 8.37 -7.26 -2.75
C ALA A 30 9.82 -7.30 -2.22
N GLY A 31 10.79 -7.63 -3.08
CA GLY A 31 12.21 -7.59 -2.71
C GLY A 31 12.69 -6.19 -2.34
N ALA A 32 12.22 -5.15 -3.03
CA ALA A 32 12.53 -3.76 -2.70
C ALA A 32 11.94 -3.35 -1.34
N ARG A 33 10.71 -3.79 -1.02
CA ARG A 33 10.10 -3.60 0.30
C ARG A 33 10.92 -4.28 1.39
N SER A 34 11.40 -5.50 1.18
CA SER A 34 12.30 -6.19 2.12
C SER A 34 13.60 -5.43 2.33
N MET A 35 14.19 -4.84 1.29
CA MET A 35 15.38 -3.97 1.43
C MET A 35 15.07 -2.72 2.25
N GLY A 36 13.93 -2.08 2.01
CA GLY A 36 13.45 -0.96 2.80
C GLY A 36 13.28 -1.34 4.28
N ARG A 37 12.61 -2.47 4.58
CA ARG A 37 12.47 -3.01 5.93
C ARG A 37 13.83 -3.18 6.63
N GLN A 38 14.81 -3.78 5.96
CA GLN A 38 16.15 -3.97 6.52
C GLN A 38 16.87 -2.65 6.80
N ALA A 39 16.51 -1.57 6.09
CA ALA A 39 17.03 -0.24 6.30
C ALA A 39 16.29 0.55 7.39
N VAL A 40 15.19 0.05 7.98
CA VAL A 40 14.54 0.66 9.14
C VAL A 40 15.38 0.40 10.37
N ARG A 41 16.28 1.34 10.68
CA ARG A 41 17.22 1.25 11.81
C ARG A 41 17.39 2.61 12.45
N ASP A 42 17.62 2.62 13.76
CA ASP A 42 17.95 3.83 14.53
C ASP A 42 19.16 4.54 13.90
N GLY A 43 19.04 5.86 13.74
CA GLY A 43 20.06 6.73 13.18
C GLY A 43 20.06 6.86 11.65
N LEU A 44 19.34 6.02 10.89
CA LEU A 44 19.21 6.21 9.44
C LEU A 44 18.15 7.26 9.11
N THR A 45 18.41 8.03 8.07
CA THR A 45 17.43 8.98 7.53
C THR A 45 16.47 8.30 6.59
N THR A 46 15.23 8.83 6.46
CA THR A 46 14.26 8.34 5.49
C THR A 46 14.79 8.39 4.06
N LYS A 47 15.68 9.35 3.72
CA LYS A 47 16.38 9.41 2.43
C LYS A 47 17.34 8.22 2.21
N GLN A 48 17.98 7.71 3.26
CA GLN A 48 18.84 6.53 3.13
C GLN A 48 18.04 5.26 2.90
N ILE A 49 16.82 5.16 3.49
CA ILE A 49 15.87 4.09 3.22
C ILE A 49 15.44 4.13 1.74
N ASP A 50 14.99 5.29 1.25
CA ASP A 50 14.62 5.49 -0.15
C ASP A 50 15.76 5.09 -1.10
N LYS A 51 17.00 5.49 -0.79
CA LYS A 51 18.18 5.14 -1.59
C LYS A 51 18.35 3.61 -1.71
N ALA A 52 18.21 2.88 -0.62
CA ALA A 52 18.35 1.41 -0.62
C ALA A 52 17.27 0.74 -1.50
N VAL A 53 16.03 1.22 -1.39
CA VAL A 53 14.90 0.76 -2.22
C VAL A 53 15.14 1.07 -3.70
N HIS A 54 15.52 2.31 -4.01
CA HIS A 54 15.82 2.75 -5.38
C HIS A 54 16.91 1.89 -6.03
N GLU A 55 18.03 1.71 -5.34
CA GLU A 55 19.17 0.92 -5.84
C GLU A 55 18.76 -0.54 -6.11
N PHE A 56 17.94 -1.13 -5.25
CA PHE A 56 17.44 -2.49 -5.44
C PHE A 56 16.55 -2.59 -6.69
N ILE A 57 15.59 -1.69 -6.86
CA ILE A 57 14.68 -1.68 -8.02
C ILE A 57 15.49 -1.59 -9.32
N VAL A 58 16.41 -0.61 -9.41
CA VAL A 58 17.23 -0.37 -10.61
C VAL A 58 18.16 -1.55 -10.89
N LYS A 59 18.79 -2.12 -9.86
CA LYS A 59 19.67 -3.30 -9.98
C LYS A 59 18.94 -4.52 -10.56
N ASN A 60 17.65 -4.64 -10.29
CA ASN A 60 16.80 -5.72 -10.82
C ASN A 60 16.16 -5.40 -12.18
N GLY A 61 16.61 -4.35 -12.86
CA GLY A 61 16.18 -3.99 -14.23
C GLY A 61 14.77 -3.39 -14.30
N ALA A 62 14.23 -2.92 -13.17
CA ALA A 62 12.94 -2.22 -13.08
C ALA A 62 13.14 -0.71 -12.90
N LYS A 63 12.05 0.02 -13.00
CA LYS A 63 11.99 1.47 -12.73
C LYS A 63 11.19 1.72 -11.48
N PRO A 64 11.65 2.59 -10.54
CA PRO A 64 10.84 3.02 -9.40
C PRO A 64 9.69 3.90 -9.91
N SER A 65 8.46 3.42 -9.80
CA SER A 65 7.30 4.05 -10.44
C SER A 65 6.81 5.30 -9.71
N CYS A 66 7.08 5.40 -8.40
CA CYS A 66 6.73 6.58 -7.60
C CYS A 66 7.54 7.82 -8.04
N LEU A 67 8.80 7.63 -8.46
CA LEU A 67 9.68 8.73 -8.84
C LEU A 67 9.15 9.48 -10.05
N GLY A 68 8.77 10.75 -9.84
CA GLY A 68 8.19 11.63 -10.87
C GLY A 68 6.69 11.44 -11.09
N TYR A 69 6.04 10.46 -10.45
CA TYR A 69 4.60 10.27 -10.54
C TYR A 69 3.86 11.47 -9.92
N GLY A 70 3.09 12.19 -10.73
CA GLY A 70 2.44 13.43 -10.29
C GLY A 70 3.38 14.51 -9.72
N GLY A 71 4.70 14.37 -9.94
CA GLY A 71 5.73 15.23 -9.37
C GLY A 71 6.35 14.74 -8.07
N PHE A 72 6.01 13.53 -7.59
CA PHE A 72 6.61 12.96 -6.38
C PHE A 72 8.14 12.82 -6.51
N PRO A 73 8.93 13.29 -5.54
CA PRO A 73 10.38 13.49 -5.75
C PRO A 73 11.26 12.27 -5.41
N ALA A 74 10.68 11.12 -5.02
CA ALA A 74 11.43 9.98 -4.49
C ALA A 74 10.98 8.64 -5.11
N ALA A 75 11.77 7.60 -4.91
CA ALA A 75 11.49 6.25 -5.42
C ALA A 75 10.49 5.48 -4.57
N THR A 76 10.35 5.85 -3.30
CA THR A 76 9.45 5.24 -2.33
C THR A 76 8.87 6.28 -1.38
N CYS A 77 7.68 6.05 -0.86
CA CYS A 77 7.16 6.80 0.27
C CYS A 77 7.71 6.21 1.57
N VAL A 78 8.16 7.07 2.49
CA VAL A 78 8.63 6.66 3.82
C VAL A 78 7.89 7.48 4.87
N SER A 79 6.84 6.89 5.43
CA SER A 79 5.94 7.54 6.37
C SER A 79 6.24 7.09 7.80
N VAL A 80 6.44 8.02 8.73
CA VAL A 80 6.90 7.71 10.11
C VAL A 80 5.85 8.15 11.11
N ASN A 81 5.45 7.25 12.01
CA ASN A 81 4.51 7.44 13.13
C ASN A 81 3.14 7.96 12.69
N GLU A 82 2.86 9.26 12.88
CA GLU A 82 1.60 9.94 12.52
C GLU A 82 1.40 10.10 11.01
N GLN A 83 2.44 9.86 10.22
CA GLN A 83 2.34 9.90 8.76
C GLN A 83 1.68 8.62 8.25
N VAL A 84 0.54 8.78 7.59
CA VAL A 84 -0.28 7.68 7.06
C VAL A 84 0.35 7.10 5.79
N ILE A 85 0.48 7.96 4.76
CA ILE A 85 1.03 7.63 3.44
C ILE A 85 1.77 8.81 2.83
N HIS A 86 2.44 8.59 1.73
CA HIS A 86 3.11 9.59 0.88
C HIS A 86 4.16 10.45 1.58
N GLY A 87 4.71 9.98 2.71
CA GLY A 87 5.82 10.66 3.37
C GLY A 87 7.01 10.82 2.44
N ILE A 88 7.45 12.08 2.20
CA ILE A 88 8.59 12.36 1.31
C ILE A 88 9.89 12.04 2.05
N PRO A 89 10.73 11.13 1.52
CA PRO A 89 12.03 10.82 2.11
C PRO A 89 12.94 12.04 2.18
N GLY A 90 13.50 12.31 3.37
CA GLY A 90 14.28 13.50 3.63
C GLY A 90 15.32 13.32 4.73
N ARG A 91 15.56 14.39 5.47
CA ARG A 91 16.56 14.44 6.56
C ARG A 91 16.02 13.88 7.89
N ARG A 92 14.72 13.55 7.99
CA ARG A 92 14.14 12.93 9.20
C ARG A 92 14.92 11.65 9.50
N THR A 93 15.49 11.60 10.70
CA THR A 93 16.20 10.43 11.22
C THR A 93 15.19 9.53 11.92
N VAL A 94 15.15 8.26 11.56
CA VAL A 94 14.39 7.22 12.24
C VAL A 94 15.03 6.91 13.59
N LYS A 95 14.22 6.74 14.62
CA LYS A 95 14.66 6.53 16.00
C LYS A 95 14.08 5.24 16.57
N ASN A 96 14.76 4.68 17.56
CA ASN A 96 14.20 3.62 18.38
C ASN A 96 12.84 4.06 18.96
N GLY A 97 11.80 3.23 18.77
CA GLY A 97 10.42 3.54 19.13
C GLY A 97 9.54 4.01 17.97
N ASP A 98 10.12 4.41 16.83
CA ASP A 98 9.34 4.77 15.64
C ASP A 98 8.76 3.54 14.94
N ILE A 99 7.60 3.72 14.29
CA ILE A 99 7.09 2.82 13.26
C ILE A 99 7.21 3.49 11.90
N VAL A 100 7.59 2.72 10.88
CA VAL A 100 7.91 3.26 9.55
C VAL A 100 7.18 2.48 8.49
N SER A 101 6.27 3.14 7.78
CA SER A 101 5.61 2.60 6.60
C SER A 101 6.47 2.86 5.37
N ILE A 102 6.74 1.80 4.61
CA ILE A 102 7.46 1.84 3.34
C ILE A 102 6.49 1.40 2.27
N ASP A 103 6.27 2.26 1.29
CA ASP A 103 5.33 2.07 0.21
C ASP A 103 6.03 2.39 -1.12
N LEU A 104 5.99 1.45 -2.06
CA LEU A 104 6.75 1.53 -3.29
C LEU A 104 6.14 0.74 -4.44
N CYS A 105 6.34 1.26 -5.64
CA CYS A 105 5.98 0.59 -6.88
C CYS A 105 7.19 0.37 -7.77
N ALA A 106 7.20 -0.77 -8.47
CA ALA A 106 8.24 -1.11 -9.44
C ALA A 106 7.63 -1.44 -10.80
N THR A 107 8.07 -0.74 -11.85
CA THR A 107 7.68 -1.03 -13.24
C THR A 107 8.70 -1.93 -13.91
N TYR A 108 8.26 -3.10 -14.36
CA TYR A 108 9.06 -4.05 -15.13
C TYR A 108 8.35 -4.40 -16.44
N LYS A 109 9.02 -4.24 -17.57
CA LYS A 109 8.47 -4.50 -18.93
C LYS A 109 7.07 -3.89 -19.15
N GLY A 110 6.84 -2.68 -18.62
CA GLY A 110 5.61 -1.92 -18.81
C GLY A 110 4.44 -2.36 -17.92
N PHE A 111 4.67 -3.15 -16.88
CA PHE A 111 3.70 -3.49 -15.85
C PHE A 111 4.23 -3.13 -14.46
N VAL A 112 3.31 -2.79 -13.56
CA VAL A 112 3.61 -2.29 -12.22
C VAL A 112 3.27 -3.36 -11.18
N GLY A 113 4.14 -3.51 -10.20
CA GLY A 113 3.85 -4.18 -8.93
C GLY A 113 3.94 -3.15 -7.82
N ASP A 114 3.03 -3.20 -6.88
CA ASP A 114 2.82 -2.24 -5.82
C ASP A 114 2.68 -2.94 -4.47
N CYS A 115 3.34 -2.43 -3.43
CA CYS A 115 3.24 -2.98 -2.09
C CYS A 115 3.72 -2.03 -1.01
N ALA A 116 3.09 -2.10 0.15
CA ALA A 116 3.51 -1.38 1.35
C ALA A 116 3.59 -2.29 2.59
N GLY A 117 4.30 -1.80 3.59
CA GLY A 117 4.33 -2.43 4.92
C GLY A 117 4.89 -1.50 5.98
N THR A 118 4.41 -1.63 7.20
CA THR A 118 4.87 -0.87 8.37
C THR A 118 5.75 -1.72 9.25
N TYR A 119 6.89 -1.17 9.64
CA TYR A 119 7.93 -1.88 10.38
C TYR A 119 8.37 -1.10 11.62
N PRO A 120 8.60 -1.77 12.76
CA PRO A 120 9.12 -1.13 13.95
C PRO A 120 10.61 -0.83 13.81
N CYS A 121 11.05 0.31 14.38
CA CYS A 121 12.46 0.61 14.59
C CYS A 121 12.83 0.33 16.05
N GLY A 122 13.52 -0.78 16.30
CA GLY A 122 13.87 -1.19 17.66
C GLY A 122 12.66 -1.58 18.50
N GLU A 123 12.65 -1.17 19.77
CA GLU A 123 11.55 -1.44 20.70
C GLU A 123 10.46 -0.37 20.56
N VAL A 124 9.24 -0.80 20.22
CA VAL A 124 8.06 0.06 20.08
C VAL A 124 7.01 -0.27 21.14
N SER A 125 6.05 0.63 21.36
CA SER A 125 4.95 0.42 22.31
C SER A 125 4.06 -0.78 21.93
N GLU A 126 3.36 -1.34 22.87
CA GLU A 126 2.40 -2.42 22.62
C GLU A 126 1.24 -1.98 21.71
N GLU A 127 0.83 -0.70 21.81
CA GLU A 127 -0.13 -0.10 20.88
C GLU A 127 0.40 -0.12 19.45
N ALA A 128 1.66 0.29 19.24
CA ALA A 128 2.29 0.28 17.92
C ALA A 128 2.42 -1.14 17.34
N LYS A 129 2.82 -2.12 18.16
CA LYS A 129 2.88 -3.53 17.76
C LYS A 129 1.49 -4.03 17.34
N LYS A 130 0.48 -3.74 18.14
CA LYS A 130 -0.91 -4.13 17.88
C LYS A 130 -1.42 -3.46 16.60
N LEU A 131 -1.14 -2.16 16.41
CA LEU A 131 -1.54 -1.41 15.21
C LEU A 131 -0.96 -2.03 13.94
N ILE A 132 0.35 -2.32 13.92
CA ILE A 132 1.04 -2.96 12.79
C ILE A 132 0.38 -4.31 12.46
N GLU A 133 0.19 -5.16 13.48
CA GLU A 133 -0.36 -6.50 13.26
C GLU A 133 -1.83 -6.45 12.81
N VAL A 134 -2.66 -5.59 13.42
CA VAL A 134 -4.07 -5.42 13.01
C VAL A 134 -4.16 -4.89 11.58
N THR A 135 -3.31 -3.93 11.20
CA THR A 135 -3.28 -3.40 9.83
C THR A 135 -2.91 -4.48 8.82
N ARG A 136 -1.89 -5.27 9.15
CA ARG A 136 -1.47 -6.41 8.32
C ARG A 136 -2.58 -7.47 8.22
N GLN A 137 -3.17 -7.88 9.35
CA GLN A 137 -4.20 -8.91 9.37
C GLN A 137 -5.50 -8.45 8.68
N ALA A 138 -5.83 -7.15 8.74
CA ALA A 138 -6.98 -6.58 8.04
C ALA A 138 -6.92 -6.81 6.52
N PHE A 139 -5.72 -6.75 5.91
CA PHE A 139 -5.53 -7.13 4.53
C PHE A 139 -5.94 -8.59 4.29
N PHE A 140 -5.49 -9.53 5.13
CA PHE A 140 -5.82 -10.95 4.97
C PHE A 140 -7.30 -11.22 5.19
N GLU A 141 -7.96 -10.53 6.12
CA GLU A 141 -9.42 -10.64 6.31
C GLU A 141 -10.17 -10.11 5.08
N GLY A 142 -9.71 -8.98 4.51
CA GLY A 142 -10.30 -8.41 3.29
C GLY A 142 -10.19 -9.35 2.10
N ILE A 143 -9.01 -9.89 1.82
CA ILE A 143 -8.77 -10.72 0.63
C ILE A 143 -9.47 -12.07 0.67
N ARG A 144 -10.00 -12.53 1.80
CA ARG A 144 -10.89 -13.71 1.87
C ARG A 144 -12.11 -13.54 0.95
N PHE A 145 -12.51 -12.30 0.67
CA PHE A 145 -13.60 -11.94 -0.22
C PHE A 145 -13.12 -11.54 -1.63
N ALA A 146 -11.82 -11.56 -1.88
CA ALA A 146 -11.25 -11.21 -3.19
C ALA A 146 -11.36 -12.37 -4.20
N LYS A 147 -12.58 -12.86 -4.43
CA LYS A 147 -12.91 -14.04 -5.23
C LYS A 147 -14.01 -13.76 -6.26
N VAL A 148 -14.04 -14.53 -7.33
CA VAL A 148 -15.13 -14.50 -8.30
C VAL A 148 -16.47 -14.70 -7.59
N GLY A 149 -17.45 -13.84 -7.93
CA GLY A 149 -18.78 -13.83 -7.33
C GLY A 149 -18.99 -12.77 -6.25
N TYR A 150 -17.93 -12.35 -5.55
CA TYR A 150 -17.95 -11.23 -4.64
C TYR A 150 -17.81 -9.89 -5.38
N ARG A 151 -17.87 -8.81 -4.61
CA ARG A 151 -17.73 -7.43 -5.09
C ARG A 151 -16.60 -6.72 -4.34
N ILE A 152 -16.13 -5.62 -4.89
CA ILE A 152 -15.13 -4.76 -4.23
C ILE A 152 -15.56 -4.36 -2.82
N SER A 153 -16.85 -4.02 -2.62
CA SER A 153 -17.37 -3.64 -1.30
C SER A 153 -17.27 -4.72 -0.22
N ASP A 154 -17.21 -5.99 -0.60
CA ASP A 154 -17.12 -7.09 0.35
C ASP A 154 -15.72 -7.12 0.99
N ILE A 155 -14.69 -6.78 0.21
CA ILE A 155 -13.31 -6.62 0.68
C ILE A 155 -13.25 -5.50 1.73
N GLY A 156 -13.72 -4.29 1.37
CA GLY A 156 -13.65 -3.13 2.25
C GLY A 156 -14.48 -3.30 3.53
N ALA A 157 -15.64 -3.95 3.45
CA ALA A 157 -16.47 -4.23 4.62
C ALA A 157 -15.74 -5.14 5.62
N ALA A 158 -15.04 -6.19 5.15
CA ALA A 158 -14.28 -7.10 6.00
C ALA A 158 -13.06 -6.43 6.63
N VAL A 159 -12.34 -5.60 5.86
CA VAL A 159 -11.22 -4.79 6.37
C VAL A 159 -11.69 -3.89 7.52
N GLN A 160 -12.73 -3.10 7.29
CA GLN A 160 -13.25 -2.18 8.29
C GLN A 160 -13.75 -2.89 9.54
N GLU A 161 -14.53 -3.96 9.38
CA GLU A 161 -15.07 -4.72 10.51
C GLU A 161 -13.94 -5.26 11.41
N TYR A 162 -12.87 -5.77 10.81
CA TYR A 162 -11.73 -6.29 11.55
C TYR A 162 -10.96 -5.17 12.28
N VAL A 163 -10.66 -4.06 11.60
CA VAL A 163 -9.91 -2.93 12.17
C VAL A 163 -10.67 -2.30 13.32
N GLU A 164 -11.96 -1.94 13.10
CA GLU A 164 -12.80 -1.28 14.11
C GLU A 164 -13.11 -2.22 15.30
N GLY A 165 -13.27 -3.52 15.03
CA GLY A 165 -13.41 -4.55 16.06
C GLY A 165 -12.19 -4.68 16.97
N ASN A 166 -11.01 -4.24 16.53
CA ASN A 166 -9.78 -4.20 17.31
C ASN A 166 -9.53 -2.84 18.00
N GLY A 167 -10.44 -1.85 17.82
CA GLY A 167 -10.38 -0.54 18.47
C GLY A 167 -9.56 0.50 17.72
N PHE A 168 -9.30 0.29 16.44
CA PHE A 168 -8.62 1.22 15.54
C PHE A 168 -9.58 1.79 14.49
N SER A 169 -9.12 2.74 13.66
CA SER A 169 -9.93 3.41 12.64
C SER A 169 -9.33 3.23 11.25
N VAL A 170 -10.19 3.09 10.23
CA VAL A 170 -9.77 3.00 8.82
C VAL A 170 -9.88 4.35 8.14
N VAL A 171 -8.81 4.80 7.47
CA VAL A 171 -8.81 6.01 6.64
C VAL A 171 -9.81 5.86 5.49
N ARG A 172 -10.55 6.95 5.17
CA ARG A 172 -11.63 6.93 4.17
C ARG A 172 -11.38 7.81 2.96
N ASP A 173 -10.39 8.70 3.02
CA ASP A 173 -10.06 9.65 1.95
C ASP A 173 -9.20 9.03 0.85
N PHE A 174 -8.56 7.91 1.15
CA PHE A 174 -7.71 7.14 0.24
C PHE A 174 -8.19 5.70 0.16
N VAL A 175 -8.00 5.11 -1.02
CA VAL A 175 -8.53 3.79 -1.34
C VAL A 175 -7.53 3.02 -2.20
N GLY A 176 -7.61 1.71 -2.18
CA GLY A 176 -6.90 0.86 -3.11
C GLY A 176 -7.42 0.99 -4.54
N HIS A 177 -6.77 0.35 -5.47
CA HIS A 177 -7.00 0.57 -6.89
C HIS A 177 -6.73 -0.68 -7.74
N GLY A 178 -7.24 -0.69 -8.96
CA GLY A 178 -6.76 -1.58 -10.01
C GLY A 178 -5.32 -1.22 -10.38
N ILE A 179 -4.57 -2.19 -10.89
CA ILE A 179 -3.17 -2.01 -11.25
C ILE A 179 -2.82 -2.84 -12.49
N GLY A 180 -1.86 -2.38 -13.28
CA GLY A 180 -1.43 -3.10 -14.46
C GLY A 180 -0.35 -2.36 -15.24
N ARG A 181 -0.71 -1.77 -16.38
CA ARG A 181 0.20 -0.93 -17.15
C ARG A 181 0.37 0.45 -16.52
N SER A 182 -0.67 0.92 -15.84
CA SER A 182 -0.64 2.11 -15.00
C SER A 182 -0.58 1.68 -13.54
N MET A 183 0.02 2.52 -12.69
CA MET A 183 0.04 2.37 -11.25
C MET A 183 -1.40 2.35 -10.73
N HIS A 184 -2.20 3.33 -11.11
CA HIS A 184 -3.61 3.41 -10.74
C HIS A 184 -4.49 3.13 -11.97
N GLU A 185 -5.27 2.07 -11.90
CA GLU A 185 -6.31 1.67 -12.85
C GLU A 185 -7.65 1.50 -12.12
N ALA A 186 -8.77 1.44 -12.85
CA ALA A 186 -10.04 1.00 -12.27
C ALA A 186 -9.97 -0.48 -11.87
N PRO A 187 -10.72 -0.87 -10.83
CA PRO A 187 -11.63 -0.09 -10.02
C PRO A 187 -10.96 0.57 -8.80
N GLU A 188 -11.62 1.54 -8.17
CA GLU A 188 -11.31 1.90 -6.79
C GLU A 188 -11.62 0.71 -5.85
N VAL A 189 -10.79 0.52 -4.83
CA VAL A 189 -10.89 -0.56 -3.85
C VAL A 189 -10.90 0.03 -2.43
N PRO A 190 -12.05 0.55 -1.94
CA PRO A 190 -12.14 1.09 -0.59
C PRO A 190 -11.81 0.04 0.47
N ASN A 191 -11.10 0.45 1.52
CA ASN A 191 -10.78 -0.37 2.69
C ASN A 191 -11.86 -0.27 3.78
N TYR A 192 -13.02 0.26 3.42
CA TYR A 192 -14.17 0.48 4.29
C TYR A 192 -15.46 0.20 3.53
N ARG A 193 -16.56 0.11 4.24
CA ARG A 193 -17.89 -0.08 3.67
C ARG A 193 -18.30 1.16 2.88
N ALA A 194 -18.21 1.04 1.55
CA ALA A 194 -18.52 2.13 0.65
C ALA A 194 -19.97 2.59 0.79
N GLU A 195 -20.20 3.90 0.63
CA GLU A 195 -21.53 4.50 0.62
C GLU A 195 -22.36 4.02 -0.58
N ARG A 196 -23.69 4.08 -0.42
CA ARG A 196 -24.61 3.77 -1.52
C ARG A 196 -24.39 4.73 -2.69
N GLY A 197 -24.32 4.18 -3.91
CA GLY A 197 -24.17 4.96 -5.14
C GLY A 197 -22.76 5.03 -5.71
N ARG A 198 -21.73 4.55 -5.00
CA ARG A 198 -20.40 4.38 -5.58
C ARG A 198 -20.34 3.14 -6.48
N PRO A 199 -19.50 3.15 -7.55
CA PRO A 199 -19.26 1.97 -8.38
C PRO A 199 -18.82 0.78 -7.52
N ASN A 200 -19.48 -0.35 -7.70
CA ASN A 200 -19.21 -1.57 -6.94
C ASN A 200 -19.19 -2.79 -7.89
N PRO A 201 -18.15 -2.91 -8.72
CA PRO A 201 -18.06 -3.98 -9.70
C PRO A 201 -17.93 -5.35 -9.03
N ARG A 202 -18.38 -6.38 -9.75
CA ARG A 202 -18.09 -7.77 -9.40
C ARG A 202 -16.63 -8.08 -9.67
N LEU A 203 -16.05 -8.90 -8.81
CA LEU A 203 -14.72 -9.44 -9.01
C LEU A 203 -14.78 -10.54 -10.09
N VAL A 204 -13.88 -10.45 -11.06
CA VAL A 204 -13.75 -11.43 -12.13
C VAL A 204 -12.30 -11.87 -12.27
N LYS A 205 -12.12 -13.11 -12.73
CA LYS A 205 -10.80 -13.69 -12.97
C LYS A 205 -9.95 -12.81 -13.90
N GLY A 206 -8.69 -12.62 -13.55
CA GLY A 206 -7.75 -11.80 -14.32
C GLY A 206 -7.74 -10.32 -13.93
N MET A 207 -8.62 -9.88 -13.03
CA MET A 207 -8.44 -8.58 -12.36
C MET A 207 -7.18 -8.61 -11.49
N THR A 208 -6.41 -7.51 -11.53
CA THR A 208 -5.31 -7.24 -10.59
C THR A 208 -5.64 -5.95 -9.86
N ILE A 209 -5.59 -5.98 -8.54
CA ILE A 209 -5.94 -4.87 -7.66
C ILE A 209 -4.96 -4.75 -6.50
N CYS A 210 -4.82 -3.55 -5.96
CA CYS A 210 -4.18 -3.28 -4.69
C CYS A 210 -5.24 -3.25 -3.59
N VAL A 211 -5.00 -3.97 -2.52
CA VAL A 211 -5.76 -3.90 -1.27
C VAL A 211 -4.80 -3.35 -0.23
N GLU A 212 -5.14 -2.21 0.36
CA GLU A 212 -4.17 -1.37 1.06
C GLU A 212 -4.76 -0.68 2.30
N PRO A 213 -5.14 -1.42 3.36
CA PRO A 213 -5.63 -0.80 4.57
C PRO A 213 -4.63 0.21 5.15
N MET A 214 -5.12 1.44 5.33
CA MET A 214 -4.49 2.51 6.09
C MET A 214 -5.23 2.66 7.40
N VAL A 215 -4.56 2.44 8.51
CA VAL A 215 -5.18 2.32 9.84
C VAL A 215 -4.57 3.31 10.82
N CYS A 216 -5.43 4.03 11.56
CA CYS A 216 -5.05 4.99 12.58
C CYS A 216 -5.31 4.45 13.98
N ALA A 217 -4.41 4.72 14.92
CA ALA A 217 -4.61 4.37 16.33
C ALA A 217 -5.72 5.19 16.99
N GLY A 218 -5.94 6.43 16.52
CA GLY A 218 -7.01 7.32 16.93
C GLY A 218 -8.12 7.44 15.89
N ASP A 219 -8.49 8.69 15.58
CA ASP A 219 -9.53 9.00 14.59
C ASP A 219 -9.02 8.77 13.15
N TRP A 220 -9.93 8.48 12.23
CA TRP A 220 -9.61 8.21 10.82
C TRP A 220 -9.38 9.47 9.98
N HIS A 221 -9.69 10.66 10.49
CA HIS A 221 -9.52 11.91 9.75
C HIS A 221 -8.04 12.24 9.54
N ILE A 222 -7.76 12.72 8.35
CA ILE A 222 -6.39 13.02 7.91
C ILE A 222 -6.27 14.46 7.44
N GLU A 223 -5.04 14.94 7.31
CA GLU A 223 -4.71 16.17 6.62
C GLU A 223 -3.48 15.98 5.73
N VAL A 224 -3.42 16.75 4.65
CA VAL A 224 -2.26 16.80 3.76
C VAL A 224 -1.37 17.96 4.19
N LEU A 225 -0.08 17.72 4.38
CA LEU A 225 0.86 18.76 4.78
C LEU A 225 1.16 19.74 3.63
N SER A 226 1.85 20.82 3.96
CA SER A 226 2.20 21.92 3.03
C SER A 226 3.17 21.52 1.90
N ASP A 227 3.68 20.28 1.92
CA ASP A 227 4.47 19.71 0.84
C ASP A 227 3.58 19.11 -0.29
N ASP A 228 2.25 19.21 -0.15
CA ASP A 228 1.21 18.70 -1.06
C ASP A 228 1.18 17.17 -1.22
N TRP A 229 1.95 16.42 -0.42
CA TRP A 229 2.08 14.96 -0.49
C TRP A 229 1.85 14.26 0.84
N THR A 230 2.63 14.61 1.87
CA THR A 230 2.61 13.88 3.13
C THR A 230 1.24 13.96 3.80
N VAL A 231 0.63 12.82 3.99
CA VAL A 231 -0.65 12.66 4.67
C VAL A 231 -0.40 12.25 6.11
N VAL A 232 -1.03 12.94 7.06
CA VAL A 232 -0.91 12.66 8.50
C VAL A 232 -2.27 12.50 9.14
N THR A 233 -2.33 11.78 10.26
CA THR A 233 -3.53 11.75 11.10
C THR A 233 -3.81 13.15 11.67
N GLN A 234 -5.06 13.58 11.68
CA GLN A 234 -5.40 14.91 12.18
C GLN A 234 -5.14 15.06 13.68
N ASP A 235 -5.34 13.98 14.43
CA ASP A 235 -5.10 13.90 15.88
C ASP A 235 -3.63 13.56 16.25
N ARG A 236 -2.76 13.36 15.25
CA ARG A 236 -1.35 12.96 15.43
C ARG A 236 -1.17 11.59 16.09
N SER A 237 -2.17 10.76 16.11
CA SER A 237 -2.06 9.36 16.51
C SER A 237 -1.20 8.56 15.52
N LEU A 238 -0.68 7.42 15.95
CA LEU A 238 0.09 6.52 15.09
C LEU A 238 -0.77 6.02 13.93
N ALA A 239 -0.15 5.83 12.76
CA ALA A 239 -0.77 5.20 11.61
C ALA A 239 0.11 4.07 11.06
N ALA A 240 -0.54 3.05 10.49
CA ALA A 240 0.11 1.97 9.79
C ALA A 240 -0.54 1.71 8.44
N HIS A 241 0.26 1.26 7.50
CA HIS A 241 -0.14 0.93 6.14
C HIS A 241 0.37 -0.47 5.77
N TYR A 242 -0.48 -1.28 5.16
CA TYR A 242 -0.09 -2.59 4.62
C TYR A 242 -0.79 -2.82 3.30
N GLU A 243 -0.04 -3.21 2.28
CA GLU A 243 -0.54 -3.34 0.93
C GLU A 243 0.09 -4.51 0.20
N ASN A 244 -0.70 -5.15 -0.65
CA ASN A 244 -0.19 -6.00 -1.71
C ASN A 244 -1.05 -5.92 -2.98
N THR A 245 -0.37 -6.06 -4.12
CA THR A 245 -1.00 -6.37 -5.40
C THR A 245 -1.48 -7.83 -5.37
N ILE A 246 -2.75 -8.04 -5.70
CA ILE A 246 -3.36 -9.37 -5.80
C ILE A 246 -3.96 -9.61 -7.19
N LEU A 247 -4.02 -10.88 -7.58
CA LEU A 247 -4.70 -11.36 -8.78
C LEU A 247 -5.95 -12.13 -8.37
N ILE A 248 -7.10 -11.78 -8.95
CA ILE A 248 -8.34 -12.54 -8.80
C ILE A 248 -8.26 -13.78 -9.68
N THR A 249 -8.44 -14.96 -9.08
CA THR A 249 -8.40 -16.27 -9.72
C THR A 249 -9.78 -16.96 -9.69
N ASP A 250 -9.87 -18.18 -10.19
CA ASP A 250 -11.08 -19.02 -10.03
C ASP A 250 -11.27 -19.54 -8.59
N GLY A 251 -10.22 -19.48 -7.77
CA GLY A 251 -10.21 -19.92 -6.36
C GLY A 251 -9.81 -18.79 -5.43
N GLU A 252 -8.85 -19.09 -4.56
CA GLU A 252 -8.24 -18.08 -3.67
C GLU A 252 -7.45 -17.04 -4.49
N PRO A 253 -7.42 -15.77 -4.06
CA PRO A 253 -6.61 -14.77 -4.73
C PRO A 253 -5.12 -15.10 -4.63
N GLU A 254 -4.36 -14.81 -5.68
CA GLU A 254 -2.91 -14.91 -5.66
C GLU A 254 -2.33 -13.56 -5.20
N ILE A 255 -1.54 -13.55 -4.13
CA ILE A 255 -0.81 -12.36 -3.69
C ILE A 255 0.48 -12.28 -4.50
N LEU A 256 0.57 -11.30 -5.41
CA LEU A 256 1.70 -11.20 -6.32
C LEU A 256 2.95 -10.60 -5.66
N THR A 257 2.78 -9.72 -4.66
CA THR A 257 3.86 -9.00 -3.98
C THR A 257 4.20 -9.56 -2.60
N MET A 258 3.83 -10.83 -2.34
CA MET A 258 4.26 -11.51 -1.11
C MET A 258 5.78 -11.67 -1.12
N ALA A 259 6.43 -11.25 -0.03
CA ALA A 259 7.83 -11.53 0.21
C ALA A 259 7.97 -12.78 1.10
N ASP A 260 9.05 -13.53 0.91
CA ASP A 260 9.33 -14.76 1.66
C ASP A 260 9.70 -14.50 3.15
N ASP A 261 9.80 -13.23 3.55
CA ASP A 261 10.31 -12.78 4.85
C ASP A 261 9.21 -12.17 5.77
N ILE A 262 7.94 -12.56 5.54
CA ILE A 262 6.78 -12.13 6.35
C ILE A 262 6.35 -13.22 7.30
#